data_01c2acd4a5f2d2488ab8a011938f5193
#
_entry.id   01c2acd4a5f2d2488ab8a011938f5193
#
_cell.length_a   1.000
_cell.length_b   1.000
_cell.length_c   1.000
_cell.angle_alpha   90.00
_cell.angle_beta   90.00
_cell.angle_gamma   90.00
#
_symmetry.space_group_name_H-M   'P 1'
#
loop_
_entity.id
_entity.type
_entity.pdbx_description
1 polymer ?
#
loop_
_entity_poly.entity_id
_entity_poly.type
_entity_poly.pdbx_seq_one_letter_code
_entity_poly.pdbx_strand_id
1 'polypeptide(L)'
;MRKVLFVINTLGGAGAERALLELLKRFSPQQYEIDLYVLLDQGELIHEVPEYVNLVNKEYFAESVLSAEGKKKLGKTVWHRLWPHMALGKNFIYLLRNLGTMMKKKQIHVDKLLWRIMSDSGMVLKKHYDMAIAYLEGGATYFVHDHVDADQKFTFLHVDYSYAGYTRALDQACYPDFDRIFTVSDEVKESFLQVYPECAGKTEVFHNLLDREEIKRKAELPGGFSDGYEGKRILTVGRLTAQKAYETAIDAMKLLKDEGEQVRWYVLGEGELHRKLRQRIEELGLQEDFLLLGAEENPYPYYRQCDLYVHATRFEGKSIAVQEAQILGCTVLVSDCSGNREQVRDGIDGALCQLDAGDISEKIKELLHNQELCEKYGRNAAKKMDQEEEKGLELFEINEGKSETYEKAERNFDHYSCVQ
;
A
#
# COMPACT_ATOMS: atom_id res chain seq x y z
N MET A 1 -25.01 6.77 -17.23
CA MET A 1 -23.91 6.08 -16.55
C MET A 1 -22.76 7.07 -16.40
N ARG A 2 -22.23 7.21 -15.18
CA ARG A 2 -21.04 8.05 -14.93
C ARG A 2 -19.79 7.35 -15.48
N LYS A 3 -18.96 8.08 -16.22
CA LYS A 3 -17.70 7.58 -16.78
C LYS A 3 -16.58 7.83 -15.77
N VAL A 4 -15.99 6.76 -15.27
CA VAL A 4 -14.93 6.83 -14.25
C VAL A 4 -13.65 6.23 -14.80
N LEU A 5 -12.54 6.94 -14.64
CA LEU A 5 -11.22 6.43 -14.94
C LEU A 5 -10.47 6.15 -13.63
N PHE A 6 -9.98 4.94 -13.47
CA PHE A 6 -8.96 4.62 -12.47
C PHE A 6 -7.58 4.53 -13.12
N VAL A 7 -6.58 5.12 -12.48
CA VAL A 7 -5.18 5.05 -12.90
C VAL A 7 -4.33 4.51 -11.78
N ILE A 8 -3.52 3.49 -12.07
CA ILE A 8 -2.58 2.89 -11.14
C ILE A 8 -1.22 2.70 -11.80
N ASN A 9 -0.14 2.64 -11.03
CA ASN A 9 1.21 2.54 -11.59
C ASN A 9 1.49 1.17 -12.22
N THR A 10 1.20 0.10 -11.48
CA THR A 10 1.25 -1.31 -11.89
C THR A 10 0.06 -2.04 -11.26
N LEU A 11 -0.23 -3.25 -11.70
CA LEU A 11 -1.27 -4.09 -11.09
C LEU A 11 -0.62 -5.39 -10.53
N GLY A 12 0.43 -5.20 -9.73
CA GLY A 12 1.15 -6.27 -9.06
C GLY A 12 0.46 -6.77 -7.79
N GLY A 13 1.02 -7.80 -7.14
CA GLY A 13 0.43 -8.43 -5.96
C GLY A 13 0.59 -7.67 -4.64
N ALA A 14 0.79 -6.34 -4.66
CA ALA A 14 0.93 -5.55 -3.44
C ALA A 14 -0.44 -5.10 -2.87
N GLY A 15 -0.42 -4.56 -1.64
CA GLY A 15 -1.63 -4.24 -0.90
C GLY A 15 -2.52 -3.19 -1.57
N ALA A 16 -1.94 -2.11 -2.10
CA ALA A 16 -2.72 -1.06 -2.75
C ALA A 16 -3.45 -1.56 -4.00
N GLU A 17 -2.81 -2.43 -4.80
CA GLU A 17 -3.40 -3.03 -5.98
C GLU A 17 -4.58 -3.95 -5.63
N ARG A 18 -4.43 -4.77 -4.56
CA ARG A 18 -5.52 -5.60 -4.04
C ARG A 18 -6.67 -4.74 -3.51
N ALA A 19 -6.37 -3.64 -2.81
CA ALA A 19 -7.38 -2.69 -2.35
C ALA A 19 -8.13 -2.01 -3.51
N LEU A 20 -7.44 -1.71 -4.63
CA LEU A 20 -8.11 -1.22 -5.83
C LEU A 20 -9.12 -2.24 -6.35
N LEU A 21 -8.74 -3.51 -6.44
CA LEU A 21 -9.65 -4.56 -6.94
C LEU A 21 -10.89 -4.68 -6.06
N GLU A 22 -10.73 -4.63 -4.73
CA GLU A 22 -11.87 -4.65 -3.81
C GLU A 22 -12.74 -3.39 -3.96
N LEU A 23 -12.13 -2.22 -4.15
CA LEU A 23 -12.88 -1.00 -4.43
C LEU A 23 -13.65 -1.10 -5.76
N LEU A 24 -13.03 -1.59 -6.83
CA LEU A 24 -13.69 -1.77 -8.13
C LEU A 24 -14.93 -2.65 -8.03
N LYS A 25 -14.88 -3.75 -7.25
CA LYS A 25 -16.03 -4.65 -7.03
C LYS A 25 -17.24 -3.99 -6.38
N ARG A 26 -17.06 -2.84 -5.71
CA ARG A 26 -18.15 -2.10 -5.07
C ARG A 26 -18.90 -1.18 -6.03
N PHE A 27 -18.34 -0.86 -7.21
CA PHE A 27 -19.01 -0.02 -8.20
C PHE A 27 -20.05 -0.82 -8.98
N SER A 28 -21.27 -0.29 -9.03
CA SER A 28 -22.39 -0.90 -9.79
C SER A 28 -22.19 -0.68 -11.30
N PRO A 29 -22.09 -1.73 -12.12
CA PRO A 29 -21.96 -1.58 -13.58
C PRO A 29 -23.20 -0.97 -14.26
N GLN A 30 -24.36 -0.87 -13.54
CA GLN A 30 -25.54 -0.18 -14.01
C GLN A 30 -25.43 1.34 -13.88
N GLN A 31 -24.61 1.82 -12.95
CA GLN A 31 -24.45 3.24 -12.65
C GLN A 31 -23.17 3.83 -13.24
N TYR A 32 -22.10 3.01 -13.33
CA TYR A 32 -20.78 3.45 -13.70
C TYR A 32 -20.24 2.70 -14.93
N GLU A 33 -19.63 3.44 -15.84
CA GLU A 33 -18.77 2.93 -16.92
C GLU A 33 -17.33 3.14 -16.47
N ILE A 34 -16.62 2.05 -16.17
CA ILE A 34 -15.29 2.12 -15.54
C ILE A 34 -14.22 1.76 -16.52
N ASP A 35 -13.29 2.68 -16.74
CA ASP A 35 -12.01 2.44 -17.43
C ASP A 35 -10.88 2.30 -16.40
N LEU A 36 -10.00 1.34 -16.59
CA LEU A 36 -8.76 1.15 -15.82
C LEU A 36 -7.55 1.38 -16.72
N TYR A 37 -6.66 2.26 -16.31
CA TYR A 37 -5.37 2.47 -16.95
C TYR A 37 -4.23 2.09 -16.02
N VAL A 38 -3.42 1.12 -16.41
CA VAL A 38 -2.21 0.70 -15.70
C VAL A 38 -1.01 1.37 -16.34
N LEU A 39 -0.41 2.36 -15.68
CA LEU A 39 0.58 3.27 -16.24
C LEU A 39 1.79 2.55 -16.85
N LEU A 40 2.27 1.46 -16.27
CA LEU A 40 3.41 0.69 -16.77
C LEU A 40 3.04 -0.60 -17.50
N ASP A 41 1.77 -0.79 -17.87
CA ASP A 41 1.25 -1.90 -18.68
C ASP A 41 1.58 -3.29 -18.12
N GLN A 42 1.71 -3.45 -16.79
CA GLN A 42 2.16 -4.71 -16.20
C GLN A 42 1.55 -5.00 -14.83
N GLY A 43 1.32 -6.30 -14.56
CA GLY A 43 0.97 -6.86 -13.25
C GLY A 43 0.10 -8.11 -13.35
N GLU A 44 0.31 -9.05 -12.44
CA GLU A 44 -0.34 -10.36 -12.41
C GLU A 44 -1.82 -10.31 -12.00
N LEU A 45 -2.25 -9.28 -11.26
CA LEU A 45 -3.63 -9.18 -10.78
C LEU A 45 -4.66 -8.80 -11.86
N ILE A 46 -4.24 -8.66 -13.12
CA ILE A 46 -5.16 -8.36 -14.23
C ILE A 46 -6.30 -9.38 -14.34
N HIS A 47 -6.06 -10.63 -13.97
CA HIS A 47 -7.06 -11.70 -14.02
C HIS A 47 -8.14 -11.58 -12.93
N GLU A 48 -7.90 -10.75 -11.91
CA GLU A 48 -8.86 -10.48 -10.83
C GLU A 48 -9.68 -9.21 -11.08
N VAL A 49 -9.39 -8.46 -12.15
CA VAL A 49 -10.17 -7.27 -12.52
C VAL A 49 -11.57 -7.70 -12.93
N PRO A 50 -12.63 -7.07 -12.37
CA PRO A 50 -14.01 -7.39 -12.73
C PRO A 50 -14.26 -7.23 -14.23
N GLU A 51 -15.02 -8.16 -14.85
CA GLU A 51 -15.28 -8.20 -16.30
C GLU A 51 -15.95 -6.93 -16.86
N TYR A 52 -16.67 -6.18 -16.03
CA TYR A 52 -17.30 -4.92 -16.43
C TYR A 52 -16.36 -3.72 -16.41
N VAL A 53 -15.12 -3.88 -15.95
CA VAL A 53 -14.08 -2.85 -15.96
C VAL A 53 -13.31 -2.95 -17.27
N ASN A 54 -13.30 -1.87 -18.05
CA ASN A 54 -12.61 -1.82 -19.33
C ASN A 54 -11.13 -1.45 -19.14
N LEU A 55 -10.21 -2.36 -19.46
CA LEU A 55 -8.78 -2.06 -19.50
C LEU A 55 -8.45 -1.27 -20.75
N VAL A 56 -8.01 -0.01 -20.61
CA VAL A 56 -7.72 0.86 -21.77
C VAL A 56 -6.32 0.71 -22.33
N ASN A 57 -5.45 -0.06 -21.68
CA ASN A 57 -4.09 -0.35 -22.16
C ASN A 57 -4.14 -1.11 -23.50
N LYS A 58 -3.35 -0.67 -24.48
CA LYS A 58 -3.27 -1.34 -25.80
C LYS A 58 -2.48 -2.63 -25.76
N GLU A 59 -1.46 -2.66 -24.94
CA GLU A 59 -0.62 -3.82 -24.64
C GLU A 59 -0.57 -3.99 -23.14
N TYR A 60 -0.55 -5.23 -22.67
CA TYR A 60 -0.48 -5.53 -21.25
C TYR A 60 0.29 -6.83 -21.01
N PHE A 61 1.04 -6.88 -19.91
CA PHE A 61 1.86 -8.03 -19.52
C PHE A 61 1.41 -8.54 -18.15
N ALA A 62 0.88 -9.75 -18.11
CA ALA A 62 0.34 -10.36 -16.89
C ALA A 62 1.42 -10.94 -15.95
N GLU A 63 2.71 -10.74 -16.26
CA GLU A 63 3.79 -11.22 -15.39
C GLU A 63 3.95 -10.36 -14.15
N SER A 64 4.25 -11.02 -13.04
CA SER A 64 4.54 -10.36 -11.77
C SER A 64 5.71 -9.38 -11.91
N VAL A 65 5.50 -8.15 -11.47
CA VAL A 65 6.56 -7.11 -11.42
C VAL A 65 7.75 -7.51 -10.54
N LEU A 66 7.59 -8.52 -9.69
CA LEU A 66 8.63 -9.01 -8.78
C LEU A 66 9.44 -10.17 -9.36
N SER A 67 8.91 -10.88 -10.36
CA SER A 67 9.61 -11.98 -11.03
C SER A 67 10.83 -11.50 -11.82
N ALA A 68 11.78 -12.39 -12.11
CA ALA A 68 12.97 -12.03 -12.89
C ALA A 68 12.61 -11.57 -14.32
N GLU A 69 11.64 -12.22 -14.95
CA GLU A 69 11.15 -11.86 -16.29
C GLU A 69 10.36 -10.55 -16.25
N GLY A 70 9.47 -10.39 -15.25
CA GLY A 70 8.71 -9.16 -15.07
C GLY A 70 9.59 -7.95 -14.80
N LYS A 71 10.63 -8.07 -13.97
CA LYS A 71 11.62 -7.01 -13.75
C LYS A 71 12.36 -6.62 -15.03
N LYS A 72 12.74 -7.60 -15.84
CA LYS A 72 13.38 -7.36 -17.14
C LYS A 72 12.42 -6.65 -18.10
N LYS A 73 11.15 -7.04 -18.11
CA LYS A 73 10.11 -6.42 -18.92
C LYS A 73 9.84 -4.99 -18.47
N LEU A 74 9.64 -4.80 -17.15
CA LEU A 74 9.45 -3.48 -16.56
C LEU A 74 10.60 -2.53 -16.89
N GLY A 75 11.84 -3.01 -16.78
CA GLY A 75 13.03 -2.25 -17.16
C GLY A 75 13.03 -1.83 -18.63
N LYS A 76 12.58 -2.73 -19.53
CA LYS A 76 12.42 -2.39 -20.96
C LYS A 76 11.31 -1.36 -21.18
N THR A 77 10.16 -1.52 -20.52
CA THR A 77 9.05 -0.56 -20.60
C THR A 77 9.49 0.82 -20.14
N VAL A 78 10.15 0.91 -18.97
CA VAL A 78 10.70 2.18 -18.46
C VAL A 78 11.69 2.78 -19.45
N TRP A 79 12.64 1.98 -19.98
CA TRP A 79 13.60 2.45 -20.96
C TRP A 79 12.93 2.98 -22.24
N HIS A 80 11.97 2.25 -22.80
CA HIS A 80 11.24 2.68 -24.01
C HIS A 80 10.42 3.95 -23.76
N ARG A 81 9.88 4.15 -22.56
CA ARG A 81 9.09 5.33 -22.20
C ARG A 81 9.90 6.61 -21.94
N LEU A 82 11.24 6.53 -21.89
CA LEU A 82 12.07 7.74 -21.78
C LEU A 82 12.00 8.63 -23.05
N TRP A 83 11.70 8.07 -24.21
CA TRP A 83 11.79 8.74 -25.51
C TRP A 83 10.46 9.30 -26.05
N PRO A 84 9.28 8.65 -25.87
CA PRO A 84 8.02 9.15 -26.39
C PRO A 84 7.69 10.55 -25.89
N HIS A 85 7.02 11.32 -26.73
CA HIS A 85 6.56 12.69 -26.43
C HIS A 85 7.65 13.64 -25.94
N MET A 86 8.92 13.34 -26.19
CA MET A 86 10.08 14.07 -25.65
C MET A 86 10.08 14.13 -24.11
N ALA A 87 9.53 13.12 -23.44
CA ALA A 87 9.35 13.10 -21.98
C ALA A 87 10.63 13.40 -21.22
N LEU A 88 11.77 12.80 -21.63
CA LEU A 88 13.07 13.07 -21.02
C LEU A 88 13.50 14.54 -21.22
N GLY A 89 13.30 15.08 -22.41
CA GLY A 89 13.69 16.48 -22.73
C GLY A 89 12.85 17.50 -21.95
N LYS A 90 11.52 17.29 -21.88
CA LYS A 90 10.61 18.14 -21.11
C LYS A 90 10.98 18.16 -19.63
N ASN A 91 11.40 17.01 -19.09
CA ASN A 91 11.72 16.84 -17.68
C ASN A 91 13.20 17.08 -17.33
N PHE A 92 14.03 17.55 -18.27
CA PHE A 92 15.47 17.68 -18.02
C PHE A 92 15.80 18.63 -16.85
N ILE A 93 15.19 19.81 -16.83
CA ILE A 93 15.38 20.78 -15.73
C ILE A 93 14.85 20.23 -14.41
N TYR A 94 13.68 19.57 -14.44
CA TYR A 94 13.10 18.88 -13.28
C TYR A 94 14.06 17.84 -12.70
N LEU A 95 14.63 16.99 -13.56
CA LEU A 95 15.60 15.97 -13.16
C LEU A 95 16.84 16.57 -12.52
N LEU A 96 17.46 17.57 -13.16
CA LEU A 96 18.67 18.23 -12.62
C LEU A 96 18.42 18.86 -11.25
N ARG A 97 17.30 19.58 -11.11
CA ARG A 97 16.94 20.26 -9.85
C ARG A 97 16.71 19.26 -8.71
N ASN A 98 15.92 18.23 -8.97
CA ASN A 98 15.55 17.26 -7.93
C ASN A 98 16.72 16.35 -7.60
N LEU A 99 17.52 15.89 -8.60
CA LEU A 99 18.72 15.10 -8.36
C LEU A 99 19.73 15.90 -7.52
N GLY A 100 19.97 17.17 -7.85
CA GLY A 100 20.83 18.05 -7.05
C GLY A 100 20.37 18.20 -5.60
N THR A 101 19.06 18.26 -5.35
CA THR A 101 18.49 18.31 -4.00
C THR A 101 18.67 16.99 -3.24
N MET A 102 18.43 15.87 -3.91
CA MET A 102 18.59 14.51 -3.36
C MET A 102 20.08 14.22 -3.01
N MET A 103 21.00 14.64 -3.87
CA MET A 103 22.44 14.50 -3.60
C MET A 103 22.86 15.29 -2.36
N LYS A 104 22.37 16.53 -2.20
CA LYS A 104 22.64 17.35 -0.99
C LYS A 104 22.11 16.69 0.27
N LYS A 105 20.93 16.06 0.21
CA LYS A 105 20.31 15.34 1.34
C LYS A 105 20.88 13.93 1.55
N LYS A 106 21.76 13.43 0.68
CA LYS A 106 22.30 12.06 0.66
C LYS A 106 21.20 10.96 0.59
N GLN A 107 20.04 11.30 0.03
CA GLN A 107 18.90 10.40 -0.14
C GLN A 107 18.50 10.43 -1.62
N ILE A 108 18.92 9.43 -2.38
CA ILE A 108 18.64 9.33 -3.81
C ILE A 108 17.55 8.30 -4.04
N HIS A 109 16.38 8.77 -4.44
CA HIS A 109 15.23 7.96 -4.81
C HIS A 109 14.98 8.07 -6.32
N VAL A 110 15.69 7.25 -7.11
CA VAL A 110 15.64 7.28 -8.58
C VAL A 110 14.22 6.98 -9.10
N ASP A 111 13.51 6.07 -8.45
CA ASP A 111 12.13 5.72 -8.77
C ASP A 111 11.21 6.95 -8.71
N LYS A 112 11.35 7.79 -7.68
CA LYS A 112 10.53 9.00 -7.54
C LYS A 112 10.79 10.02 -8.64
N LEU A 113 12.04 10.11 -9.11
CA LEU A 113 12.39 10.98 -10.25
C LEU A 113 11.76 10.50 -11.56
N LEU A 114 11.66 9.19 -11.75
CA LEU A 114 11.17 8.62 -13.00
C LEU A 114 9.65 8.72 -13.15
N TRP A 115 8.88 8.81 -12.06
CA TRP A 115 7.41 8.84 -12.15
C TRP A 115 6.86 9.96 -13.02
N ARG A 116 7.46 11.15 -12.99
CA ARG A 116 7.04 12.26 -13.85
C ARG A 116 7.28 11.93 -15.33
N ILE A 117 8.40 11.33 -15.67
CA ILE A 117 8.70 10.90 -17.04
C ILE A 117 7.74 9.81 -17.50
N MET A 118 7.45 8.84 -16.62
CA MET A 118 6.50 7.77 -16.93
C MET A 118 5.10 8.30 -17.16
N SER A 119 4.69 9.29 -16.39
CA SER A 119 3.43 10.03 -16.58
C SER A 119 3.39 10.71 -17.95
N ASP A 120 4.38 11.52 -18.29
CA ASP A 120 4.45 12.27 -19.55
C ASP A 120 4.57 11.39 -20.79
N SER A 121 5.07 10.17 -20.63
CA SER A 121 5.16 9.17 -21.70
C SER A 121 3.95 8.24 -21.76
N GLY A 122 2.96 8.46 -20.91
CA GLY A 122 1.73 7.69 -20.87
C GLY A 122 0.89 7.78 -22.16
N MET A 123 -0.14 6.96 -22.23
CA MET A 123 -1.06 6.95 -23.37
C MET A 123 -1.88 8.26 -23.41
N VAL A 124 -2.11 8.79 -24.60
CA VAL A 124 -3.02 9.92 -24.77
C VAL A 124 -4.46 9.42 -24.73
N LEU A 125 -5.18 9.79 -23.67
CA LEU A 125 -6.60 9.56 -23.53
C LEU A 125 -7.37 10.73 -24.15
N LYS A 126 -8.29 10.42 -25.08
CA LYS A 126 -9.14 11.42 -25.74
C LYS A 126 -10.56 11.47 -25.19
N LYS A 127 -10.89 10.53 -24.30
CA LYS A 127 -12.20 10.41 -23.65
C LYS A 127 -12.26 11.40 -22.50
N HIS A 128 -13.37 12.11 -22.40
CA HIS A 128 -13.71 12.91 -21.22
C HIS A 128 -14.38 12.01 -20.17
N TYR A 129 -14.04 12.22 -18.90
CA TYR A 129 -14.57 11.46 -17.77
C TYR A 129 -15.31 12.38 -16.80
N ASP A 130 -16.38 11.87 -16.19
CA ASP A 130 -17.06 12.56 -15.09
C ASP A 130 -16.15 12.57 -13.84
N MET A 131 -15.31 11.51 -13.69
CA MET A 131 -14.39 11.37 -12.57
C MET A 131 -13.11 10.65 -12.99
N ALA A 132 -11.96 11.14 -12.57
CA ALA A 132 -10.67 10.47 -12.71
C ALA A 132 -9.99 10.29 -11.37
N ILE A 133 -9.59 9.05 -11.06
CA ILE A 133 -9.04 8.64 -9.77
C ILE A 133 -7.63 8.11 -9.96
N ALA A 134 -6.65 8.81 -9.43
CA ALA A 134 -5.29 8.31 -9.27
C ALA A 134 -5.22 7.44 -8.00
N TYR A 135 -5.11 6.13 -8.16
CA TYR A 135 -5.19 5.20 -7.02
C TYR A 135 -3.84 4.98 -6.31
N LEU A 136 -2.79 5.64 -6.77
CA LEU A 136 -1.47 5.66 -6.11
C LEU A 136 -0.81 7.02 -6.29
N GLU A 137 -0.02 7.39 -5.30
CA GLU A 137 0.88 8.54 -5.40
C GLU A 137 1.94 8.36 -6.51
N GLY A 138 2.53 9.45 -6.94
CA GLY A 138 3.57 9.49 -7.97
C GLY A 138 3.01 9.40 -9.38
N GLY A 139 3.37 8.37 -10.16
CA GLY A 139 3.07 8.29 -11.58
C GLY A 139 1.58 8.43 -11.92
N ALA A 140 0.71 7.70 -11.23
CA ALA A 140 -0.74 7.75 -11.43
C ALA A 140 -1.29 9.15 -11.09
N THR A 141 -0.86 9.75 -9.96
CA THR A 141 -1.25 11.09 -9.55
C THR A 141 -0.87 12.14 -10.60
N TYR A 142 0.38 12.09 -11.07
CA TYR A 142 0.84 13.04 -12.09
C TYR A 142 0.12 12.85 -13.42
N PHE A 143 -0.16 11.60 -13.80
CA PHE A 143 -0.88 11.30 -15.04
C PHE A 143 -2.33 11.85 -15.01
N VAL A 144 -3.05 11.62 -13.92
CA VAL A 144 -4.42 12.15 -13.78
C VAL A 144 -4.41 13.67 -13.76
N HIS A 145 -3.44 14.27 -13.06
CA HIS A 145 -3.32 15.73 -13.02
C HIS A 145 -3.08 16.34 -14.40
N ASP A 146 -2.05 15.85 -15.13
CA ASP A 146 -1.50 16.51 -16.29
C ASP A 146 -2.14 16.07 -17.63
N HIS A 147 -2.68 14.83 -17.70
CA HIS A 147 -3.01 14.18 -18.97
C HIS A 147 -4.45 13.66 -19.08
N VAL A 148 -5.26 13.81 -18.05
CA VAL A 148 -6.66 13.35 -18.08
C VAL A 148 -7.61 14.53 -18.09
N ASP A 149 -8.56 14.49 -19.04
CA ASP A 149 -9.69 15.41 -19.10
C ASP A 149 -10.86 14.83 -18.29
N ALA A 150 -11.19 15.46 -17.15
CA ALA A 150 -12.25 15.01 -16.26
C ALA A 150 -12.85 16.19 -15.50
N ASP A 151 -14.18 16.09 -15.20
CA ASP A 151 -14.90 17.08 -14.39
C ASP A 151 -14.38 17.11 -12.96
N GLN A 152 -13.98 15.94 -12.42
CA GLN A 152 -13.44 15.81 -11.07
C GLN A 152 -12.22 14.92 -11.06
N LYS A 153 -11.22 15.32 -10.28
CA LYS A 153 -9.97 14.58 -10.11
C LYS A 153 -9.74 14.24 -8.65
N PHE A 154 -9.58 12.95 -8.35
CA PHE A 154 -9.29 12.43 -7.02
C PHE A 154 -7.95 11.72 -7.01
N THR A 155 -7.29 11.71 -5.86
CA THR A 155 -6.02 10.98 -5.70
C THR A 155 -5.96 10.26 -4.36
N PHE A 156 -5.30 9.11 -4.33
CA PHE A 156 -5.03 8.31 -3.14
C PHE A 156 -3.56 8.35 -2.74
N LEU A 157 -3.32 8.31 -1.44
CA LEU A 157 -2.01 8.22 -0.81
C LEU A 157 -1.99 6.98 0.09
N HIS A 158 -1.13 6.02 -0.26
CA HIS A 158 -1.02 4.73 0.43
C HIS A 158 0.21 4.62 1.33
N VAL A 159 1.12 5.58 1.27
CA VAL A 159 2.37 5.57 2.04
C VAL A 159 2.52 6.83 2.88
N ASP A 160 3.29 6.74 3.96
CA ASP A 160 3.75 7.94 4.66
C ASP A 160 4.56 8.80 3.68
N TYR A 161 4.00 9.96 3.38
CA TYR A 161 4.49 10.84 2.32
C TYR A 161 5.94 11.27 2.54
N SER A 162 6.28 11.62 3.78
CA SER A 162 7.61 12.12 4.14
C SER A 162 8.65 11.01 4.15
N TYR A 163 8.33 9.86 4.75
CA TYR A 163 9.24 8.72 4.82
C TYR A 163 9.45 8.05 3.46
N ALA A 164 8.46 8.05 2.59
CA ALA A 164 8.59 7.51 1.24
C ALA A 164 9.46 8.37 0.31
N GLY A 165 9.91 9.54 0.77
CA GLY A 165 10.82 10.40 0.03
C GLY A 165 10.14 11.29 -1.01
N TYR A 166 8.82 11.45 -0.93
CA TYR A 166 8.09 12.44 -1.73
C TYR A 166 8.36 13.85 -1.23
N THR A 167 8.27 14.81 -2.13
CA THR A 167 8.44 16.23 -1.81
C THR A 167 7.60 17.08 -2.74
N ARG A 168 7.21 18.26 -2.28
CA ARG A 168 6.48 19.25 -3.08
C ARG A 168 7.19 19.60 -4.41
N ALA A 169 8.52 19.51 -4.45
CA ALA A 169 9.30 19.77 -5.66
C ALA A 169 9.21 18.61 -6.67
N LEU A 170 9.15 17.36 -6.18
CA LEU A 170 8.91 16.17 -7.02
C LEU A 170 7.51 16.18 -7.62
N ASP A 171 6.52 16.54 -6.84
CA ASP A 171 5.13 16.56 -7.27
C ASP A 171 4.78 17.79 -8.12
N GLN A 172 5.70 18.79 -8.18
CA GLN A 172 5.44 20.09 -8.81
C GLN A 172 4.18 20.78 -8.26
N ALA A 173 3.88 20.52 -6.98
CA ALA A 173 2.72 21.02 -6.27
C ALA A 173 1.35 20.68 -6.92
N CYS A 174 1.18 19.51 -7.51
CA CYS A 174 -0.04 19.11 -8.21
C CYS A 174 -1.25 18.84 -7.28
N TYR A 175 -1.03 18.47 -6.01
CA TYR A 175 -2.12 18.08 -5.10
C TYR A 175 -3.18 19.17 -4.84
N PRO A 176 -2.85 20.47 -4.78
CA PRO A 176 -3.86 21.52 -4.65
C PRO A 176 -4.90 21.58 -5.77
N ASP A 177 -4.61 21.00 -6.94
CA ASP A 177 -5.52 21.01 -8.10
C ASP A 177 -6.49 19.82 -8.12
N PHE A 178 -6.33 18.84 -7.20
CA PHE A 178 -7.31 17.76 -7.04
C PHE A 178 -8.52 18.21 -6.22
N ASP A 179 -9.71 17.72 -6.55
CA ASP A 179 -10.95 18.03 -5.84
C ASP A 179 -11.01 17.32 -4.48
N ARG A 180 -10.52 16.08 -4.42
CA ARG A 180 -10.39 15.29 -3.19
C ARG A 180 -9.10 14.51 -3.14
N ILE A 181 -8.59 14.33 -1.93
CA ILE A 181 -7.38 13.56 -1.63
C ILE A 181 -7.75 12.54 -0.56
N PHE A 182 -7.55 11.27 -0.86
CA PHE A 182 -7.82 10.19 0.07
C PHE A 182 -6.52 9.63 0.62
N THR A 183 -6.47 9.44 1.94
CA THR A 183 -5.35 8.77 2.62
C THR A 183 -5.85 7.50 3.27
N VAL A 184 -5.00 6.47 3.33
CA VAL A 184 -5.42 5.16 3.87
C VAL A 184 -5.45 5.10 5.40
N SER A 185 -4.92 6.15 6.07
CA SER A 185 -4.88 6.28 7.52
C SER A 185 -4.81 7.74 7.95
N ASP A 186 -5.13 8.03 9.21
CA ASP A 186 -5.00 9.37 9.77
C ASP A 186 -3.55 9.86 9.77
N GLU A 187 -2.59 8.97 9.99
CA GLU A 187 -1.18 9.32 9.98
C GLU A 187 -0.64 9.66 8.60
N VAL A 188 -1.05 8.91 7.56
CA VAL A 188 -0.73 9.28 6.17
C VAL A 188 -1.30 10.66 5.88
N LYS A 189 -2.51 10.96 6.40
CA LYS A 189 -3.12 12.29 6.30
C LYS A 189 -2.29 13.35 7.02
N GLU A 190 -1.89 13.12 8.25
CA GLU A 190 -1.08 14.06 9.03
C GLU A 190 0.28 14.31 8.37
N SER A 191 0.99 13.25 7.96
CA SER A 191 2.27 13.34 7.25
C SER A 191 2.15 14.13 5.95
N PHE A 192 1.10 13.89 5.18
CA PHE A 192 0.82 14.63 3.94
C PHE A 192 0.52 16.11 4.22
N LEU A 193 -0.33 16.42 5.21
CA LEU A 193 -0.73 17.78 5.53
C LEU A 193 0.41 18.62 6.15
N GLN A 194 1.47 18.01 6.67
CA GLN A 194 2.69 18.75 7.04
C GLN A 194 3.36 19.39 5.81
N VAL A 195 3.20 18.79 4.62
CA VAL A 195 3.78 19.28 3.35
C VAL A 195 2.78 20.12 2.56
N TYR A 196 1.48 19.78 2.64
CA TYR A 196 0.37 20.42 1.92
C TYR A 196 -0.75 20.86 2.87
N PRO A 197 -0.50 21.79 3.81
CA PRO A 197 -1.52 22.22 4.78
C PRO A 197 -2.76 22.85 4.12
N GLU A 198 -2.60 23.45 2.95
CA GLU A 198 -3.68 24.02 2.15
C GLU A 198 -4.70 22.97 1.65
N CYS A 199 -4.33 21.70 1.65
CA CYS A 199 -5.22 20.60 1.22
C CYS A 199 -6.10 20.06 2.36
N ALA A 200 -6.02 20.58 3.59
CA ALA A 200 -6.71 20.03 4.76
C ALA A 200 -8.23 19.89 4.57
N GLY A 201 -8.88 20.88 3.92
CA GLY A 201 -10.33 20.87 3.70
C GLY A 201 -10.84 19.84 2.70
N LYS A 202 -9.95 19.19 1.94
CA LYS A 202 -10.29 18.20 0.91
C LYS A 202 -9.53 16.87 1.06
N THR A 203 -8.82 16.69 2.17
CA THR A 203 -8.13 15.44 2.50
C THR A 203 -8.95 14.66 3.51
N GLU A 204 -9.38 13.46 3.11
CA GLU A 204 -10.20 12.56 3.90
C GLU A 204 -9.54 11.19 4.05
N VAL A 205 -9.82 10.50 5.16
CA VAL A 205 -9.34 9.12 5.35
C VAL A 205 -10.32 8.15 4.70
N PHE A 206 -9.79 7.30 3.83
CA PHE A 206 -10.49 6.20 3.19
C PHE A 206 -9.70 4.91 3.43
N HIS A 207 -10.16 4.11 4.39
CA HIS A 207 -9.52 2.84 4.69
C HIS A 207 -9.67 1.85 3.54
N ASN A 208 -8.63 1.03 3.33
CA ASN A 208 -8.69 -0.03 2.33
C ASN A 208 -9.85 -0.98 2.62
N LEU A 209 -10.65 -1.26 1.59
CA LEU A 209 -11.73 -2.22 1.67
C LEU A 209 -11.17 -3.64 1.59
N LEU A 210 -11.71 -4.54 2.40
CA LEU A 210 -11.35 -5.96 2.40
C LEU A 210 -12.62 -6.80 2.41
N ASP A 211 -12.67 -7.80 1.55
CA ASP A 211 -13.75 -8.79 1.60
C ASP A 211 -13.47 -9.80 2.72
N ARG A 212 -14.01 -9.48 3.91
CA ARG A 212 -13.80 -10.28 5.13
C ARG A 212 -14.32 -11.71 4.98
N GLU A 213 -15.47 -11.87 4.34
CA GLU A 213 -16.08 -13.18 4.14
C GLU A 213 -15.26 -14.02 3.14
N GLU A 214 -14.76 -13.40 2.09
CA GLU A 214 -13.90 -14.07 1.13
C GLU A 214 -12.55 -14.45 1.75
N ILE A 215 -11.96 -13.61 2.61
CA ILE A 215 -10.74 -13.91 3.37
C ILE A 215 -10.98 -15.14 4.26
N LYS A 216 -12.07 -15.13 5.06
CA LYS A 216 -12.44 -16.26 5.92
C LYS A 216 -12.68 -17.53 5.10
N ARG A 217 -13.41 -17.44 3.99
CA ARG A 217 -13.68 -18.56 3.09
C ARG A 217 -12.38 -19.14 2.48
N LYS A 218 -11.48 -18.28 2.00
CA LYS A 218 -10.19 -18.71 1.43
C LYS A 218 -9.26 -19.35 2.46
N ALA A 219 -9.36 -18.97 3.73
CA ALA A 219 -8.58 -19.57 4.82
C ALA A 219 -8.98 -21.02 5.13
N GLU A 220 -10.21 -21.42 4.74
CA GLU A 220 -10.69 -22.81 4.89
C GLU A 220 -10.25 -23.72 3.72
N LEU A 221 -9.73 -23.17 2.62
CA LEU A 221 -9.27 -23.96 1.49
C LEU A 221 -8.01 -24.74 1.82
N PRO A 222 -7.75 -25.88 1.14
CA PRO A 222 -6.50 -26.62 1.29
C PRO A 222 -5.29 -25.73 1.02
N GLY A 223 -4.24 -25.89 1.83
CA GLY A 223 -2.99 -25.14 1.73
C GLY A 223 -2.37 -24.88 3.11
N GLY A 224 -1.41 -23.99 3.19
CA GLY A 224 -0.70 -23.67 4.41
C GLY A 224 0.58 -24.52 4.60
N PHE A 225 0.99 -24.67 5.85
CA PHE A 225 2.24 -25.38 6.17
C PHE A 225 2.15 -26.87 5.88
N SER A 226 3.15 -27.41 5.19
CA SER A 226 3.21 -28.82 4.76
C SER A 226 4.48 -29.56 5.24
N ASP A 227 5.28 -28.91 6.10
CA ASP A 227 6.59 -29.41 6.53
C ASP A 227 6.55 -30.35 7.76
N GLY A 228 5.36 -30.65 8.30
CA GLY A 228 5.20 -31.53 9.45
C GLY A 228 5.83 -31.01 10.75
N TYR A 229 6.18 -29.72 10.84
CA TYR A 229 6.81 -29.14 12.02
C TYR A 229 5.82 -29.10 13.21
N GLU A 230 6.23 -29.63 14.38
CA GLU A 230 5.38 -29.73 15.56
C GLU A 230 5.55 -28.57 16.56
N GLY A 231 6.59 -27.72 16.37
CA GLY A 231 6.83 -26.53 17.20
C GLY A 231 5.95 -25.33 16.81
N LYS A 232 6.19 -24.22 17.46
CA LYS A 232 5.45 -22.98 17.21
C LYS A 232 5.79 -22.32 15.88
N ARG A 233 4.77 -21.83 15.17
CA ARG A 233 4.90 -21.20 13.84
C ARG A 233 4.66 -19.70 13.92
N ILE A 234 5.67 -18.94 13.53
CA ILE A 234 5.56 -17.49 13.30
C ILE A 234 5.36 -17.27 11.82
N LEU A 235 4.44 -16.39 11.46
CA LEU A 235 4.18 -15.98 10.08
C LEU A 235 4.47 -14.50 9.89
N THR A 236 5.08 -14.15 8.76
CA THR A 236 5.13 -12.79 8.21
C THR A 236 4.72 -12.84 6.75
N VAL A 237 3.84 -11.94 6.32
CA VAL A 237 3.45 -11.79 4.92
C VAL A 237 3.80 -10.39 4.45
N GLY A 238 4.60 -10.28 3.38
CA GLY A 238 4.99 -8.98 2.86
C GLY A 238 6.17 -9.02 1.90
N ARG A 239 6.32 -7.94 1.11
CA ARG A 239 7.42 -7.81 0.15
C ARG A 239 8.79 -7.79 0.85
N LEU A 240 9.78 -8.48 0.27
CA LEU A 240 11.15 -8.51 0.79
C LEU A 240 11.90 -7.23 0.41
N THR A 241 11.59 -6.14 1.11
CA THR A 241 12.14 -4.78 0.90
C THR A 241 12.75 -4.25 2.19
N ALA A 242 13.57 -3.20 2.08
CA ALA A 242 14.18 -2.55 3.24
C ALA A 242 13.15 -1.98 4.23
N GLN A 243 11.97 -1.60 3.76
CA GLN A 243 10.85 -1.14 4.61
C GLN A 243 10.49 -2.19 5.66
N LYS A 244 10.39 -3.47 5.28
CA LYS A 244 9.90 -4.58 6.11
C LYS A 244 10.93 -5.16 7.08
N ALA A 245 12.10 -4.55 7.22
CA ALA A 245 13.11 -4.80 8.26
C ALA A 245 13.38 -6.30 8.55
N TYR A 246 13.37 -7.16 7.53
CA TYR A 246 13.59 -8.61 7.69
C TYR A 246 14.93 -8.96 8.32
N GLU A 247 15.95 -8.12 8.14
CA GLU A 247 17.24 -8.31 8.80
C GLU A 247 17.08 -8.34 10.33
N THR A 248 16.26 -7.41 10.88
CA THR A 248 15.98 -7.36 12.33
C THR A 248 15.17 -8.58 12.78
N ALA A 249 14.22 -9.05 11.97
CA ALA A 249 13.45 -10.26 12.25
C ALA A 249 14.34 -11.54 12.24
N ILE A 250 15.30 -11.64 11.31
CA ILE A 250 16.28 -12.74 11.28
C ILE A 250 17.17 -12.70 12.51
N ASP A 251 17.62 -11.52 12.94
CA ASP A 251 18.43 -11.37 14.15
C ASP A 251 17.63 -11.73 15.40
N ALA A 252 16.35 -11.38 15.49
CA ALA A 252 15.45 -11.80 16.57
C ALA A 252 15.28 -13.33 16.58
N MET A 253 15.13 -13.96 15.40
CA MET A 253 15.06 -15.42 15.32
C MET A 253 16.35 -16.10 15.82
N LYS A 254 17.51 -15.50 15.55
CA LYS A 254 18.78 -16.01 16.08
C LYS A 254 18.78 -16.02 17.61
N LEU A 255 18.30 -14.95 18.25
CA LEU A 255 18.20 -14.88 19.73
C LEU A 255 17.25 -15.97 20.26
N LEU A 256 16.08 -16.15 19.66
CA LEU A 256 15.14 -17.23 20.04
C LEU A 256 15.79 -18.62 19.96
N LYS A 257 16.54 -18.91 18.91
CA LYS A 257 17.23 -20.20 18.76
C LYS A 257 18.37 -20.37 19.75
N ASP A 258 19.14 -19.33 20.04
CA ASP A 258 20.23 -19.37 21.04
C ASP A 258 19.70 -19.64 22.46
N GLU A 259 18.46 -19.24 22.74
CA GLU A 259 17.75 -19.51 23.98
C GLU A 259 17.03 -20.88 23.99
N GLY A 260 17.05 -21.62 22.87
CA GLY A 260 16.51 -22.98 22.76
C GLY A 260 15.01 -23.05 22.44
N GLU A 261 14.41 -21.96 22.00
CA GLU A 261 12.99 -21.93 21.64
C GLU A 261 12.69 -22.86 20.44
N GLN A 262 11.61 -23.63 20.56
CA GLN A 262 11.14 -24.53 19.51
C GLN A 262 10.16 -23.77 18.59
N VAL A 263 10.71 -22.96 17.72
CA VAL A 263 9.94 -22.07 16.86
C VAL A 263 10.52 -22.05 15.44
N ARG A 264 9.67 -21.90 14.43
CA ARG A 264 10.01 -21.61 13.04
C ARG A 264 9.33 -20.33 12.57
N TRP A 265 10.04 -19.54 11.80
CA TRP A 265 9.53 -18.31 11.23
C TRP A 265 9.40 -18.46 9.71
N TYR A 266 8.19 -18.32 9.21
CA TYR A 266 7.85 -18.46 7.80
C TYR A 266 7.52 -17.09 7.23
N VAL A 267 8.07 -16.82 6.05
CA VAL A 267 7.85 -15.56 5.34
C VAL A 267 7.25 -15.83 3.98
N LEU A 268 6.06 -15.29 3.73
CA LEU A 268 5.41 -15.28 2.43
C LEU A 268 5.67 -13.93 1.76
N GLY A 269 6.29 -13.95 0.60
CA GLY A 269 6.54 -12.79 -0.22
C GLY A 269 7.83 -12.86 -1.00
N GLU A 270 7.94 -11.98 -1.98
CA GLU A 270 9.12 -11.81 -2.80
C GLU A 270 9.61 -10.36 -2.76
N GLY A 271 10.83 -10.14 -3.23
CA GLY A 271 11.40 -8.80 -3.32
C GLY A 271 12.88 -8.77 -3.62
N GLU A 272 13.39 -7.57 -3.72
CA GLU A 272 14.78 -7.29 -4.10
C GLU A 272 15.80 -7.80 -3.10
N LEU A 273 15.43 -7.91 -1.82
CA LEU A 273 16.31 -8.35 -0.76
C LEU A 273 16.42 -9.88 -0.62
N HIS A 274 15.65 -10.68 -1.38
CA HIS A 274 15.62 -12.14 -1.24
C HIS A 274 17.03 -12.76 -1.12
N ARG A 275 17.94 -12.45 -2.05
CA ARG A 275 19.29 -13.00 -2.05
C ARG A 275 20.11 -12.59 -0.82
N LYS A 276 20.00 -11.31 -0.41
CA LYS A 276 20.70 -10.78 0.77
C LYS A 276 20.19 -11.41 2.07
N LEU A 277 18.87 -11.57 2.18
CA LEU A 277 18.26 -12.19 3.36
C LEU A 277 18.62 -13.67 3.46
N ARG A 278 18.59 -14.40 2.33
CA ARG A 278 19.01 -15.79 2.28
C ARG A 278 20.47 -15.97 2.73
N GLN A 279 21.38 -15.11 2.25
CA GLN A 279 22.76 -15.11 2.69
C GLN A 279 22.88 -14.89 4.21
N ARG A 280 22.13 -13.94 4.77
CA ARG A 280 22.15 -13.69 6.23
C ARG A 280 21.61 -14.86 7.03
N ILE A 281 20.55 -15.50 6.56
CA ILE A 281 20.00 -16.73 7.16
C ILE A 281 21.07 -17.84 7.19
N GLU A 282 21.83 -18.02 6.09
CA GLU A 282 22.91 -18.99 5.98
C GLU A 282 24.08 -18.64 6.92
N GLU A 283 24.50 -17.37 6.99
CA GLU A 283 25.55 -16.88 7.89
C GLU A 283 25.25 -17.11 9.37
N LEU A 284 23.96 -17.06 9.75
CA LEU A 284 23.50 -17.28 11.13
C LEU A 284 23.10 -18.72 11.45
N GLY A 285 23.16 -19.63 10.46
CA GLY A 285 22.80 -21.04 10.63
C GLY A 285 21.29 -21.27 10.85
N LEU A 286 20.42 -20.43 10.24
CA LEU A 286 18.97 -20.46 10.45
C LEU A 286 18.17 -21.06 9.28
N GLN A 287 18.80 -21.84 8.40
CA GLN A 287 18.17 -22.35 7.16
C GLN A 287 16.93 -23.20 7.43
N GLU A 288 16.90 -23.90 8.57
CA GLU A 288 15.77 -24.76 9.00
C GLU A 288 14.75 -24.02 9.88
N ASP A 289 15.05 -22.78 10.27
CA ASP A 289 14.28 -22.06 11.29
C ASP A 289 13.66 -20.76 10.78
N PHE A 290 14.27 -20.12 9.74
CA PHE A 290 13.73 -18.91 9.10
C PHE A 290 13.57 -19.15 7.59
N LEU A 291 12.33 -19.38 7.15
CA LEU A 291 12.01 -19.95 5.84
C LEU A 291 11.38 -18.88 4.94
N LEU A 292 12.04 -18.57 3.82
CA LEU A 292 11.50 -17.71 2.77
C LEU A 292 10.77 -18.60 1.76
N LEU A 293 9.43 -18.60 1.82
CA LEU A 293 8.58 -19.51 1.01
C LEU A 293 8.25 -18.96 -0.38
N GLY A 294 8.54 -17.67 -0.64
CA GLY A 294 8.12 -17.00 -1.87
C GLY A 294 6.71 -16.41 -1.79
N ALA A 295 6.19 -15.97 -2.92
CA ALA A 295 4.83 -15.46 -3.01
C ALA A 295 3.83 -16.60 -3.10
N GLU A 296 2.75 -16.48 -2.34
CA GLU A 296 1.62 -17.42 -2.34
C GLU A 296 0.36 -16.73 -2.85
N GLU A 297 -0.36 -17.37 -3.75
CA GLU A 297 -1.62 -16.88 -4.30
C GLU A 297 -2.70 -16.81 -3.22
N ASN A 298 -2.80 -17.85 -2.39
CA ASN A 298 -3.69 -17.90 -1.23
C ASN A 298 -2.91 -18.02 0.09
N PRO A 299 -2.55 -16.89 0.74
CA PRO A 299 -1.81 -16.92 1.99
C PRO A 299 -2.67 -17.26 3.22
N TYR A 300 -3.99 -17.21 3.11
CA TYR A 300 -4.90 -17.25 4.25
C TYR A 300 -4.87 -18.56 5.06
N PRO A 301 -4.65 -19.78 4.47
CA PRO A 301 -4.44 -20.97 5.27
C PRO A 301 -3.21 -20.89 6.20
N TYR A 302 -2.15 -20.17 5.81
CA TYR A 302 -0.97 -19.95 6.66
C TYR A 302 -1.30 -19.06 7.86
N TYR A 303 -2.06 -17.98 7.67
CA TYR A 303 -2.53 -17.13 8.77
C TYR A 303 -3.34 -17.94 9.80
N ARG A 304 -4.24 -18.80 9.33
CA ARG A 304 -5.06 -19.63 10.19
C ARG A 304 -4.27 -20.68 10.99
N GLN A 305 -3.15 -21.13 10.45
CA GLN A 305 -2.33 -22.21 11.01
C GLN A 305 -1.13 -21.68 11.83
N CYS A 306 -0.83 -20.38 11.79
CA CYS A 306 0.26 -19.84 12.59
C CYS A 306 -0.16 -19.61 14.04
N ASP A 307 0.82 -19.70 14.96
CA ASP A 307 0.63 -19.37 16.35
C ASP A 307 0.75 -17.86 16.62
N LEU A 308 1.56 -17.18 15.78
CA LEU A 308 1.83 -15.75 15.92
C LEU A 308 2.09 -15.12 14.54
N TYR A 309 1.43 -14.00 14.27
CA TYR A 309 1.74 -13.16 13.11
C TYR A 309 2.64 -12.00 13.55
N VAL A 310 3.82 -11.87 12.94
CA VAL A 310 4.78 -10.81 13.26
C VAL A 310 4.97 -9.89 12.08
N HIS A 311 4.87 -8.58 12.30
CA HIS A 311 5.04 -7.56 11.28
C HIS A 311 6.08 -6.51 11.69
N ALA A 312 7.35 -6.85 11.52
CA ALA A 312 8.46 -5.93 11.75
C ALA A 312 8.62 -4.99 10.54
N THR A 313 8.38 -3.71 10.71
CA THR A 313 8.49 -2.71 9.64
C THR A 313 9.03 -1.39 10.17
N ARG A 314 9.74 -0.64 9.32
CA ARG A 314 10.30 0.68 9.67
C ARG A 314 9.26 1.78 9.62
N PHE A 315 8.33 1.66 8.70
CA PHE A 315 7.20 2.56 8.50
C PHE A 315 6.10 1.82 7.74
N GLU A 316 4.86 2.21 7.98
CA GLU A 316 3.68 1.65 7.31
C GLU A 316 2.63 2.75 7.15
N GLY A 317 1.76 2.63 6.16
CA GLY A 317 0.52 3.37 6.13
C GLY A 317 -0.56 2.63 6.94
N LYS A 318 -1.40 1.84 6.26
CA LYS A 318 -2.30 0.86 6.90
C LYS A 318 -2.04 -0.50 6.26
N SER A 319 -1.42 -1.43 7.01
CA SER A 319 -1.00 -2.72 6.46
C SER A 319 -2.18 -3.65 6.23
N ILE A 320 -2.44 -4.01 4.97
CA ILE A 320 -3.45 -5.00 4.61
C ILE A 320 -3.12 -6.36 5.23
N ALA A 321 -1.86 -6.77 5.24
CA ALA A 321 -1.45 -8.05 5.81
C ALA A 321 -1.71 -8.13 7.33
N VAL A 322 -1.60 -7.02 8.07
CA VAL A 322 -2.00 -6.95 9.48
C VAL A 322 -3.53 -7.04 9.62
N GLN A 323 -4.29 -6.36 8.74
CA GLN A 323 -5.75 -6.45 8.74
C GLN A 323 -6.23 -7.88 8.43
N GLU A 324 -5.61 -8.56 7.45
CA GLU A 324 -5.90 -9.97 7.13
C GLU A 324 -5.65 -10.89 8.33
N ALA A 325 -4.52 -10.71 9.03
CA ALA A 325 -4.22 -11.42 10.28
C ALA A 325 -5.29 -11.17 11.35
N GLN A 326 -5.72 -9.92 11.53
CA GLN A 326 -6.75 -9.54 12.49
C GLN A 326 -8.12 -10.12 12.13
N ILE A 327 -8.53 -10.10 10.85
CA ILE A 327 -9.78 -10.71 10.35
C ILE A 327 -9.82 -12.20 10.66
N LEU A 328 -8.68 -12.89 10.50
CA LEU A 328 -8.55 -14.32 10.76
C LEU A 328 -8.31 -14.67 12.24
N GLY A 329 -8.31 -13.67 13.12
CA GLY A 329 -8.17 -13.86 14.56
C GLY A 329 -6.75 -14.26 14.99
N CYS A 330 -5.72 -13.98 14.19
CA CYS A 330 -4.35 -14.20 14.58
C CYS A 330 -3.95 -13.28 15.76
N THR A 331 -3.09 -13.79 16.62
CA THR A 331 -2.34 -12.92 17.53
C THR A 331 -1.33 -12.13 16.71
N VAL A 332 -1.35 -10.81 16.80
CA VAL A 332 -0.45 -9.94 16.04
C VAL A 332 0.58 -9.28 16.96
N LEU A 333 1.84 -9.34 16.53
CA LEU A 333 2.95 -8.56 17.10
C LEU A 333 3.48 -7.66 15.99
N VAL A 334 3.47 -6.34 16.20
CA VAL A 334 3.89 -5.38 15.18
C VAL A 334 4.92 -4.42 15.77
N SER A 335 5.85 -3.94 14.94
CA SER A 335 6.79 -2.90 15.35
C SER A 335 6.08 -1.59 15.65
N ASP A 336 6.58 -0.86 16.66
CA ASP A 336 6.06 0.43 17.08
C ASP A 336 6.39 1.53 16.07
N CYS A 337 5.63 1.58 15.00
CA CYS A 337 5.64 2.66 14.03
C CYS A 337 4.21 3.19 13.84
N SER A 338 4.14 4.33 13.22
CA SER A 338 2.93 5.11 13.15
C SER A 338 1.71 4.31 12.65
N GLY A 339 1.70 3.78 11.42
CA GLY A 339 0.56 3.02 10.90
C GLY A 339 0.21 1.74 11.68
N ASN A 340 1.18 1.15 12.38
CA ASN A 340 0.91 -0.01 13.23
C ASN A 340 0.17 0.37 14.52
N ARG A 341 0.48 1.53 15.13
CA ARG A 341 -0.24 2.04 16.33
C ARG A 341 -1.72 2.32 16.03
N GLU A 342 -2.03 2.75 14.82
CA GLU A 342 -3.42 2.94 14.40
C GLU A 342 -4.17 1.61 14.26
N GLN A 343 -3.46 0.56 13.82
CA GLN A 343 -4.06 -0.75 13.58
C GLN A 343 -4.13 -1.65 14.80
N VAL A 344 -3.17 -1.55 15.74
CA VAL A 344 -3.04 -2.45 16.89
C VAL A 344 -3.02 -1.65 18.19
N ARG A 345 -3.99 -1.93 19.05
CA ARG A 345 -4.03 -1.40 20.42
C ARG A 345 -3.25 -2.34 21.32
N ASP A 346 -2.06 -1.87 21.73
CA ASP A 346 -1.14 -2.64 22.58
C ASP A 346 -1.82 -3.19 23.86
N GLY A 347 -1.60 -4.47 24.13
CA GLY A 347 -2.20 -5.16 25.28
C GLY A 347 -3.71 -5.45 25.17
N ILE A 348 -4.36 -5.09 24.07
CA ILE A 348 -5.81 -5.25 23.86
C ILE A 348 -6.12 -6.20 22.71
N ASP A 349 -5.72 -5.85 21.48
CA ASP A 349 -5.99 -6.62 20.26
C ASP A 349 -4.70 -7.02 19.51
N GLY A 350 -3.56 -6.98 20.20
CA GLY A 350 -2.23 -7.36 19.76
C GLY A 350 -1.17 -6.77 20.66
N ALA A 351 0.10 -6.85 20.24
CA ALA A 351 1.24 -6.29 20.94
C ALA A 351 2.09 -5.41 20.04
N LEU A 352 2.68 -4.36 20.59
CA LEU A 352 3.69 -3.52 19.97
C LEU A 352 5.08 -3.90 20.52
N CYS A 353 6.10 -3.80 19.65
CA CYS A 353 7.50 -3.94 20.04
C CYS A 353 8.35 -2.84 19.39
N GLN A 354 9.49 -2.54 20.02
CA GLN A 354 10.49 -1.70 19.34
C GLN A 354 11.06 -2.47 18.14
N LEU A 355 11.49 -1.76 17.10
CA LEU A 355 12.14 -2.38 15.94
C LEU A 355 13.59 -2.72 16.26
N ASP A 356 13.77 -3.62 17.22
CA ASP A 356 15.02 -4.13 17.75
C ASP A 356 14.91 -5.65 17.94
N ALA A 357 15.99 -6.38 17.62
CA ALA A 357 15.98 -7.84 17.65
C ALA A 357 15.72 -8.39 19.06
N GLY A 358 16.25 -7.75 20.09
CA GLY A 358 16.05 -8.14 21.49
C GLY A 358 14.60 -7.99 21.91
N ASP A 359 14.01 -6.82 21.69
CA ASP A 359 12.62 -6.56 22.08
C ASP A 359 11.63 -7.44 21.29
N ILE A 360 11.87 -7.63 19.99
CA ILE A 360 11.06 -8.55 19.16
C ILE A 360 11.13 -9.98 19.72
N SER A 361 12.34 -10.48 20.04
CA SER A 361 12.49 -11.85 20.57
C SER A 361 11.82 -12.02 21.94
N GLU A 362 11.96 -11.05 22.85
CA GLU A 362 11.32 -11.07 24.17
C GLU A 362 9.79 -11.07 24.05
N LYS A 363 9.22 -10.22 23.21
CA LYS A 363 7.78 -10.17 22.97
C LYS A 363 7.25 -11.44 22.33
N ILE A 364 7.98 -12.05 21.40
CA ILE A 364 7.62 -13.35 20.83
C ILE A 364 7.55 -14.42 21.92
N LYS A 365 8.55 -14.52 22.81
CA LYS A 365 8.56 -15.48 23.92
C LYS A 365 7.38 -15.25 24.87
N GLU A 366 7.15 -14.00 25.27
CA GLU A 366 6.03 -13.63 26.14
C GLU A 366 4.70 -14.16 25.55
N LEU A 367 4.46 -13.93 24.27
CA LEU A 367 3.24 -14.34 23.58
C LEU A 367 3.17 -15.86 23.43
N LEU A 368 4.22 -16.50 22.90
CA LEU A 368 4.19 -17.95 22.62
C LEU A 368 4.08 -18.80 23.90
N HIS A 369 4.53 -18.30 25.05
CA HIS A 369 4.38 -18.95 26.35
C HIS A 369 3.07 -18.59 27.09
N ASN A 370 2.24 -17.72 26.53
CA ASN A 370 0.97 -17.29 27.12
C ASN A 370 -0.20 -17.48 26.15
N GLN A 371 -0.66 -18.71 26.02
CA GLN A 371 -1.75 -19.06 25.11
C GLN A 371 -3.05 -18.29 25.38
N GLU A 372 -3.40 -18.06 26.65
CA GLU A 372 -4.60 -17.32 27.03
C GLU A 372 -4.55 -15.87 26.53
N LEU A 373 -3.38 -15.23 26.65
CA LEU A 373 -3.14 -13.88 26.14
C LEU A 373 -3.26 -13.84 24.60
N CYS A 374 -2.65 -14.81 23.91
CA CYS A 374 -2.74 -14.94 22.46
C CYS A 374 -4.20 -15.07 22.00
N GLU A 375 -4.95 -16.00 22.58
CA GLU A 375 -6.36 -16.17 22.24
C GLU A 375 -7.20 -14.92 22.53
N LYS A 376 -6.91 -14.21 23.62
CA LYS A 376 -7.58 -12.94 23.94
C LYS A 376 -7.31 -11.90 22.86
N TYR A 377 -6.05 -11.73 22.45
CA TYR A 377 -5.68 -10.74 21.41
C TYR A 377 -6.33 -11.08 20.07
N GLY A 378 -6.24 -12.33 19.63
CA GLY A 378 -6.85 -12.77 18.38
C GLY A 378 -8.37 -12.55 18.36
N ARG A 379 -9.09 -12.93 19.45
CA ARG A 379 -10.53 -12.69 19.55
C ARG A 379 -10.88 -11.19 19.51
N ASN A 380 -10.12 -10.35 20.20
CA ASN A 380 -10.35 -8.91 20.21
C ASN A 380 -10.07 -8.27 18.85
N ALA A 381 -9.00 -8.71 18.18
CA ALA A 381 -8.65 -8.28 16.84
C ALA A 381 -9.77 -8.60 15.83
N ALA A 382 -10.24 -9.86 15.82
CA ALA A 382 -11.34 -10.27 14.93
C ALA A 382 -12.62 -9.48 15.21
N LYS A 383 -13.00 -9.32 16.49
CA LYS A 383 -14.18 -8.53 16.88
C LYS A 383 -14.07 -7.07 16.45
N LYS A 384 -12.89 -6.46 16.57
CA LYS A 384 -12.63 -5.09 16.08
C LYS A 384 -12.86 -5.01 14.59
N MET A 385 -12.31 -5.94 13.82
CA MET A 385 -12.47 -5.97 12.36
C MET A 385 -13.93 -6.18 11.94
N ASP A 386 -14.70 -7.02 12.64
CA ASP A 386 -16.11 -7.22 12.37
C ASP A 386 -16.97 -5.97 12.67
N GLN A 387 -16.51 -5.08 13.56
CA GLN A 387 -17.21 -3.85 13.95
C GLN A 387 -16.73 -2.60 13.18
N GLU A 388 -15.62 -2.68 12.44
CA GLU A 388 -15.11 -1.56 11.66
C GLU A 388 -16.07 -1.27 10.50
N GLU A 389 -16.71 -0.08 10.53
CA GLU A 389 -17.58 0.38 9.45
C GLU A 389 -16.74 0.66 8.20
N GLU A 390 -17.11 0.04 7.09
CA GLU A 390 -16.56 0.39 5.79
C GLU A 390 -17.21 1.71 5.33
N LYS A 391 -16.41 2.77 5.20
CA LYS A 391 -16.86 3.97 4.49
C LYS A 391 -17.09 3.57 3.04
N GLY A 392 -18.35 3.69 2.60
CA GLY A 392 -18.77 3.23 1.29
C GLY A 392 -18.43 4.18 0.15
N LEU A 393 -19.01 3.90 -1.01
CA LEU A 393 -18.87 4.74 -2.23
C LEU A 393 -19.45 6.15 -2.07
N GLU A 394 -20.15 6.44 -0.97
CA GLU A 394 -20.71 7.75 -0.66
C GLU A 394 -19.67 8.89 -0.73
N LEU A 395 -18.40 8.55 -0.45
CA LEU A 395 -17.30 9.50 -0.56
C LEU A 395 -16.97 9.90 -2.01
N PHE A 396 -17.40 9.10 -2.98
CA PHE A 396 -17.30 9.42 -4.42
C PHE A 396 -18.57 10.09 -4.95
N GLU A 397 -19.65 10.15 -4.15
CA GLU A 397 -20.85 10.90 -4.49
C GLU A 397 -20.64 12.38 -4.19
N ILE A 398 -20.94 13.20 -5.17
CA ILE A 398 -20.90 14.65 -5.01
C ILE A 398 -22.14 15.04 -4.23
N ASN A 399 -21.98 15.68 -3.09
CA ASN A 399 -23.02 16.51 -2.52
C ASN A 399 -23.23 17.72 -3.45
N GLU A 400 -24.10 17.63 -4.43
CA GLU A 400 -24.50 18.76 -5.29
C GLU A 400 -25.02 19.98 -4.49
N GLY A 401 -25.26 19.81 -3.19
CA GLY A 401 -25.71 20.87 -2.28
C GLY A 401 -24.64 21.70 -1.59
N LYS A 402 -23.33 21.37 -1.73
CA LYS A 402 -22.27 22.16 -1.05
C LYS A 402 -21.63 23.25 -1.92
N SER A 403 -21.82 23.23 -3.25
CA SER A 403 -21.31 24.30 -4.13
C SER A 403 -21.98 25.65 -3.87
N GLU A 404 -23.27 25.66 -3.51
CA GLU A 404 -23.98 26.93 -3.20
C GLU A 404 -23.58 27.56 -1.85
N THR A 405 -23.00 26.79 -0.91
CA THR A 405 -22.62 27.32 0.41
C THR A 405 -21.26 28.01 0.37
N TYR A 406 -20.34 27.58 -0.50
CA TYR A 406 -19.04 28.25 -0.67
C TYR A 406 -19.15 29.54 -1.47
N GLU A 407 -19.96 29.58 -2.53
CA GLU A 407 -20.23 30.84 -3.25
C GLU A 407 -20.98 31.90 -2.41
N LYS A 408 -21.80 31.45 -1.44
CA LYS A 408 -22.43 32.40 -0.49
C LYS A 408 -21.49 32.92 0.58
N ALA A 409 -20.46 32.14 0.96
CA ALA A 409 -19.45 32.57 1.92
C ALA A 409 -18.49 33.61 1.29
N GLU A 410 -18.08 33.44 0.03
CA GLU A 410 -17.23 34.43 -0.65
C GLU A 410 -17.99 35.76 -0.93
N ARG A 411 -19.25 35.71 -1.32
CA ARG A 411 -20.06 36.93 -1.51
C ARG A 411 -20.32 37.70 -0.23
N ASN A 412 -20.27 37.10 0.94
CA ASN A 412 -20.39 37.76 2.22
C ASN A 412 -19.07 38.34 2.74
N PHE A 413 -17.91 37.92 2.25
CA PHE A 413 -16.61 38.53 2.61
C PHE A 413 -16.32 39.80 1.84
N ASP A 414 -16.81 39.95 0.61
CA ASP A 414 -16.64 41.17 -0.19
C ASP A 414 -17.53 42.34 0.25
N HIS A 415 -18.52 42.10 1.11
CA HIS A 415 -19.40 43.16 1.60
C HIS A 415 -18.95 43.83 2.91
N TYR A 416 -17.87 43.33 3.56
CA TYR A 416 -17.33 43.93 4.79
C TYR A 416 -16.04 44.73 4.61
N SER A 417 -15.51 44.88 3.40
CA SER A 417 -14.27 45.62 3.11
C SER A 417 -14.50 47.04 2.52
N CYS A 418 -15.74 47.56 2.54
CA CYS A 418 -16.04 48.91 2.04
C CYS A 418 -16.73 49.82 3.08
N VAL A 419 -16.37 49.71 4.37
CA VAL A 419 -16.67 50.76 5.37
C VAL A 419 -15.54 50.77 6.39
N GLN A 420 -14.47 51.45 6.10
CA GLN A 420 -13.73 52.41 6.94
C GLN A 420 -12.58 53.02 6.14
#